data_2dbb2ab104fed4c23b1a5c8241726ab9
#
_entry.id   2dbb2ab104fed4c23b1a5c8241726ab9
#
_cell.length_a   1.000
_cell.length_b   1.000
_cell.length_c   1.000
_cell.angle_alpha   90.00
_cell.angle_beta   90.00
_cell.angle_gamma   90.00
#
_symmetry.space_group_name_H-M   'P 1'
#
loop_
_entity.id
_entity.type
_entity.pdbx_description
1 polymer ?
#
loop_
_entity_poly.entity_id
_entity_poly.type
_entity_poly.pdbx_seq_one_letter_code
_entity_poly.pdbx_strand_id
1 'polypeptide(L)'
;MISGQGASNGMFIVRLKPWDERTENEDGINAVINEIYRRTDDISSAQIMAFAQPMIPGYGVSSGFEIYIQDQKGGSVEDLLKYTRQMIDALNARPEIGRASTSFDTKYPQYLVEVDAALCKRNGVSPSDVLSTLSGYIGGNYASNMNRFSKLYRVMVQASPEFRLDTEALNNMFVRNSDGEMSPVSQYLTLTRVYGAESLTRFNLFSAISVNGAPADGYSSGQAIQVVREVAEQVLPAGYGFEFGGMSREESSTGNTTTLVFIICVVFIYLILCALYESLFIPIAVILSVPFGLAGSFLFAKMFGLENNIYLQTGLIMLIGLLSKLSLIHISEPTRPEPIS
;
A
#
# COMPACT_ATOMS: atom_id res chain seq x y z
N MET A 1 -5.55 -2.92 2.40
CA MET A 1 -6.82 -2.39 1.84
C MET A 1 -6.43 -1.70 0.54
N ILE A 2 -6.99 -2.10 -0.59
CA ILE A 2 -6.63 -1.51 -1.88
C ILE A 2 -7.22 -0.09 -1.92
N SER A 3 -6.37 0.91 -2.03
CA SER A 3 -6.79 2.31 -2.19
C SER A 3 -7.41 2.47 -3.57
N GLY A 4 -8.54 3.14 -3.67
CA GLY A 4 -9.26 3.36 -4.93
C GLY A 4 -10.70 2.87 -4.87
N GLN A 5 -11.33 3.02 -3.72
CA GLN A 5 -12.78 2.87 -3.62
C GLN A 5 -13.43 4.19 -4.04
N GLY A 6 -14.06 4.19 -5.20
CA GLY A 6 -14.80 5.33 -5.71
C GLY A 6 -15.39 5.04 -7.08
N ALA A 7 -16.34 5.86 -7.51
CA ALA A 7 -17.03 5.70 -8.78
C ALA A 7 -16.12 5.95 -10.00
N SER A 8 -14.99 6.64 -9.79
CA SER A 8 -14.00 6.96 -10.82
C SER A 8 -12.85 5.94 -10.88
N ASN A 9 -12.80 4.98 -9.99
CA ASN A 9 -11.71 4.01 -9.89
C ASN A 9 -12.14 2.63 -10.37
N GLY A 10 -11.30 1.97 -11.16
CA GLY A 10 -11.46 0.58 -11.58
C GLY A 10 -10.22 -0.23 -11.20
N MET A 11 -10.42 -1.48 -10.78
CA MET A 11 -9.33 -2.40 -10.48
C MET A 11 -9.48 -3.67 -11.28
N PHE A 12 -8.38 -4.10 -11.91
CA PHE A 12 -8.28 -5.37 -12.61
C PHE A 12 -7.25 -6.26 -11.92
N ILE A 13 -7.62 -7.50 -11.65
CA ILE A 13 -6.70 -8.51 -11.15
C ILE A 13 -6.31 -9.40 -12.33
N VAL A 14 -5.06 -9.25 -12.77
CA VAL A 14 -4.49 -10.04 -13.86
C VAL A 14 -3.83 -11.27 -13.27
N ARG A 15 -4.34 -12.45 -13.60
CA ARG A 15 -3.73 -13.72 -13.23
C ARG A 15 -2.88 -14.24 -14.38
N LEU A 16 -1.59 -14.33 -14.14
CA LEU A 16 -0.66 -14.89 -15.12
C LEU A 16 -0.81 -16.42 -15.18
N LYS A 17 -0.34 -17.03 -16.27
CA LYS A 17 -0.25 -18.48 -16.41
C LYS A 17 0.69 -19.10 -15.37
N PRO A 18 0.61 -20.40 -15.09
CA PRO A 18 1.56 -21.09 -14.22
C PRO A 18 3.02 -20.91 -14.66
N TRP A 19 3.94 -21.06 -13.73
CA TRP A 19 5.39 -20.83 -13.98
C TRP A 19 5.99 -21.76 -15.02
N ASP A 20 5.50 -22.98 -15.11
CA ASP A 20 5.90 -24.01 -16.08
C ASP A 20 5.49 -23.68 -17.52
N GLU A 21 4.50 -22.80 -17.70
CA GLU A 21 4.05 -22.31 -19.00
C GLU A 21 4.69 -20.94 -19.37
N ARG A 22 5.50 -20.36 -18.49
CA ARG A 22 6.15 -19.03 -18.64
C ARG A 22 7.65 -19.18 -18.57
N THR A 23 8.26 -19.66 -19.64
CA THR A 23 9.68 -19.99 -19.68
C THR A 23 10.54 -18.89 -20.29
N GLU A 24 9.94 -17.91 -20.96
CA GLU A 24 10.65 -16.81 -21.60
C GLU A 24 10.80 -15.60 -20.66
N ASN A 25 11.85 -14.83 -20.82
CA ASN A 25 12.10 -13.62 -20.03
C ASN A 25 10.99 -12.57 -20.20
N GLU A 26 10.33 -12.56 -21.36
CA GLU A 26 9.23 -11.67 -21.69
C GLU A 26 7.94 -12.01 -20.91
N ASP A 27 7.83 -13.23 -20.39
CA ASP A 27 6.72 -13.70 -19.57
C ASP A 27 6.88 -13.34 -18.09
N GLY A 28 7.98 -12.69 -17.72
CA GLY A 28 8.25 -12.22 -16.36
C GLY A 28 7.30 -11.13 -15.92
N ILE A 29 7.02 -11.03 -14.61
CA ILE A 29 6.08 -10.03 -14.05
C ILE A 29 6.46 -8.61 -14.45
N ASN A 30 7.73 -8.24 -14.37
CA ASN A 30 8.21 -6.90 -14.72
C ASN A 30 8.06 -6.62 -16.22
N ALA A 31 8.33 -7.61 -17.08
CA ALA A 31 8.13 -7.48 -18.52
C ALA A 31 6.64 -7.26 -18.87
N VAL A 32 5.74 -7.99 -18.22
CA VAL A 32 4.29 -7.83 -18.40
C VAL A 32 3.83 -6.44 -17.92
N ILE A 33 4.33 -5.95 -16.78
CA ILE A 33 4.01 -4.59 -16.28
C ILE A 33 4.48 -3.53 -17.28
N ASN A 34 5.70 -3.65 -17.80
CA ASN A 34 6.23 -2.72 -18.80
C ASN A 34 5.41 -2.75 -20.10
N GLU A 35 4.98 -3.95 -20.52
CA GLU A 35 4.13 -4.11 -21.69
C GLU A 35 2.73 -3.48 -21.49
N ILE A 36 2.15 -3.61 -20.29
CA ILE A 36 0.89 -2.93 -19.96
C ILE A 36 1.06 -1.41 -20.12
N TYR A 37 2.12 -0.82 -19.53
CA TYR A 37 2.37 0.61 -19.67
C TYR A 37 2.55 1.02 -21.13
N ARG A 38 3.33 0.25 -21.91
CA ARG A 38 3.55 0.53 -23.34
C ARG A 38 2.26 0.50 -24.16
N ARG A 39 1.36 -0.45 -23.86
CA ARG A 39 0.06 -0.57 -24.58
C ARG A 39 -0.98 0.43 -24.15
N THR A 40 -0.81 1.06 -23.02
CA THR A 40 -1.78 2.01 -22.45
C THR A 40 -1.31 3.45 -22.44
N ASP A 41 -0.14 3.72 -23.04
CA ASP A 41 0.48 5.05 -23.09
C ASP A 41 -0.34 6.08 -23.87
N ASP A 42 -1.14 5.62 -24.82
CA ASP A 42 -2.05 6.43 -25.62
C ASP A 42 -3.37 6.77 -24.91
N ILE A 43 -3.65 6.16 -23.76
CA ILE A 43 -4.89 6.40 -23.00
C ILE A 43 -4.72 7.61 -22.10
N SER A 44 -5.19 8.78 -22.60
CA SER A 44 -5.14 10.04 -21.85
C SER A 44 -6.35 10.26 -20.91
N SER A 45 -7.42 9.47 -21.06
CA SER A 45 -8.66 9.61 -20.30
C SER A 45 -8.62 8.98 -18.90
N ALA A 46 -7.62 8.15 -18.62
CA ALA A 46 -7.45 7.47 -17.33
C ALA A 46 -5.97 7.39 -16.95
N GLN A 47 -5.69 7.41 -15.64
CA GLN A 47 -4.37 7.09 -15.11
C GLN A 47 -4.30 5.59 -14.83
N ILE A 48 -3.47 4.89 -15.56
CA ILE A 48 -3.31 3.44 -15.42
C ILE A 48 -2.07 3.15 -14.57
N MET A 49 -2.25 2.34 -13.53
CA MET A 49 -1.19 1.90 -12.63
C MET A 49 -1.16 0.38 -12.61
N ALA A 50 -0.07 -0.22 -13.07
CA ALA A 50 0.17 -1.64 -13.00
C ALA A 50 1.27 -1.94 -11.97
N PHE A 51 1.03 -2.89 -11.08
CA PHE A 51 2.00 -3.28 -10.05
C PHE A 51 1.84 -4.75 -9.68
N ALA A 52 2.93 -5.37 -9.23
CA ALA A 52 2.90 -6.70 -8.66
C ALA A 52 2.40 -6.66 -7.20
N GLN A 53 1.85 -7.78 -6.73
CA GLN A 53 1.50 -7.91 -5.32
C GLN A 53 2.76 -7.89 -4.44
N PRO A 54 2.66 -7.41 -3.18
CA PRO A 54 3.78 -7.47 -2.25
C PRO A 54 4.16 -8.93 -1.97
N MET A 55 5.44 -9.17 -1.71
CA MET A 55 5.95 -10.51 -1.44
C MET A 55 5.29 -11.15 -0.21
N ILE A 56 4.94 -10.36 0.80
CA ILE A 56 4.22 -10.82 1.99
C ILE A 56 2.80 -10.24 1.95
N PRO A 57 1.76 -11.09 1.84
CA PRO A 57 0.38 -10.63 1.86
C PRO A 57 0.05 -9.87 3.15
N GLY A 58 -0.62 -8.72 3.01
CA GLY A 58 -1.01 -7.87 4.14
C GLY A 58 -0.06 -6.70 4.44
N TYR A 59 1.12 -6.67 3.85
CA TYR A 59 2.09 -5.59 4.01
C TYR A 59 2.12 -4.64 2.81
N GLY A 60 1.05 -3.90 2.60
CA GLY A 60 0.92 -2.94 1.50
C GLY A 60 0.11 -3.46 0.30
N VAL A 61 0.04 -2.65 -0.73
CA VAL A 61 -0.75 -2.91 -1.95
C VAL A 61 0.12 -3.37 -3.10
N SER A 62 1.36 -2.87 -3.18
CA SER A 62 2.30 -3.16 -4.28
C SER A 62 3.64 -3.66 -3.76
N SER A 63 4.37 -4.37 -4.61
CA SER A 63 5.79 -4.59 -4.41
C SER A 63 6.54 -3.27 -4.62
N GLY A 64 7.52 -2.96 -3.77
CA GLY A 64 8.27 -1.72 -3.80
C GLY A 64 8.11 -0.91 -2.51
N PHE A 65 8.20 0.41 -2.60
CA PHE A 65 8.05 1.26 -1.43
C PHE A 65 6.69 1.96 -1.40
N GLU A 66 6.20 2.17 -0.19
CA GLU A 66 4.99 2.95 0.12
C GLU A 66 5.35 4.02 1.14
N ILE A 67 5.01 5.27 0.84
CA ILE A 67 5.18 6.39 1.75
C ILE A 67 3.90 7.21 1.85
N TYR A 68 3.70 7.83 2.99
CA TYR A 68 2.61 8.77 3.26
C TYR A 68 3.20 10.15 3.49
N ILE A 69 2.98 11.07 2.57
CA ILE A 69 3.36 12.48 2.74
C ILE A 69 2.31 13.13 3.63
N GLN A 70 2.73 13.72 4.74
CA GLN A 70 1.87 14.20 5.81
C GLN A 70 1.89 15.73 5.90
N ASP A 71 0.71 16.31 6.11
CA ASP A 71 0.58 17.70 6.54
C ASP A 71 0.47 17.75 8.07
N GLN A 72 1.52 18.20 8.74
CA GLN A 72 1.64 18.30 10.19
C GLN A 72 1.20 19.65 10.74
N LYS A 73 0.93 20.63 9.86
CA LYS A 73 0.53 22.00 10.25
C LYS A 73 -0.95 22.30 10.04
N GLY A 74 -1.70 21.40 9.39
CA GLY A 74 -3.14 21.59 9.11
C GLY A 74 -3.40 22.59 7.99
N GLY A 75 -2.59 22.55 6.92
CA GLY A 75 -2.75 23.37 5.73
C GLY A 75 -3.86 22.89 4.80
N SER A 76 -3.82 23.40 3.56
CA SER A 76 -4.79 22.99 2.54
C SER A 76 -4.41 21.66 1.88
N VAL A 77 -5.42 20.96 1.34
CA VAL A 77 -5.20 19.71 0.58
C VAL A 77 -4.42 19.98 -0.71
N GLU A 78 -4.63 21.14 -1.30
CA GLU A 78 -3.94 21.62 -2.50
C GLU A 78 -2.43 21.81 -2.26
N ASP A 79 -2.06 22.38 -1.11
CA ASP A 79 -0.65 22.51 -0.73
C ASP A 79 -0.01 21.14 -0.50
N LEU A 80 -0.71 20.25 0.21
CA LEU A 80 -0.24 18.88 0.42
C LEU A 80 -0.03 18.15 -0.91
N LEU A 81 -0.98 18.26 -1.84
CA LEU A 81 -0.86 17.67 -3.18
C LEU A 81 0.29 18.29 -3.97
N LYS A 82 0.51 19.60 -3.87
CA LYS A 82 1.63 20.29 -4.52
C LYS A 82 2.97 19.74 -4.06
N TYR A 83 3.21 19.63 -2.75
CA TYR A 83 4.46 19.08 -2.22
C TYR A 83 4.59 17.57 -2.50
N THR A 84 3.49 16.84 -2.51
CA THR A 84 3.48 15.43 -2.91
C THR A 84 3.93 15.26 -4.36
N ARG A 85 3.45 16.10 -5.28
CA ARG A 85 3.88 16.08 -6.68
C ARG A 85 5.35 16.45 -6.84
N GLN A 86 5.82 17.49 -6.15
CA GLN A 86 7.24 17.84 -6.15
C GLN A 86 8.13 16.68 -5.64
N MET A 87 7.68 15.99 -4.60
CA MET A 87 8.36 14.81 -4.10
C MET A 87 8.39 13.68 -5.14
N ILE A 88 7.26 13.40 -5.80
CA ILE A 88 7.16 12.38 -6.86
C ILE A 88 8.07 12.73 -8.04
N ASP A 89 8.09 13.98 -8.48
CA ASP A 89 8.93 14.45 -9.59
C ASP A 89 10.43 14.31 -9.25
N ALA A 90 10.80 14.68 -8.02
CA ALA A 90 12.17 14.54 -7.54
C ALA A 90 12.58 13.06 -7.39
N LEU A 91 11.69 12.19 -6.94
CA LEU A 91 11.93 10.74 -6.88
C LEU A 91 12.12 10.15 -8.29
N ASN A 92 11.25 10.49 -9.23
CA ASN A 92 11.33 10.00 -10.60
C ASN A 92 12.55 10.51 -11.38
N ALA A 93 13.20 11.58 -10.89
CA ALA A 93 14.46 12.07 -11.45
C ALA A 93 15.71 11.28 -10.97
N ARG A 94 15.56 10.39 -9.99
CA ARG A 94 16.65 9.59 -9.43
C ARG A 94 16.80 8.27 -10.19
N PRO A 95 18.03 7.86 -10.54
CA PRO A 95 18.26 6.61 -11.27
C PRO A 95 17.93 5.35 -10.47
N GLU A 96 17.89 5.45 -9.13
CA GLU A 96 17.56 4.34 -8.24
C GLU A 96 16.05 4.05 -8.20
N ILE A 97 15.22 5.00 -8.64
CA ILE A 97 13.76 4.90 -8.62
C ILE A 97 13.27 4.60 -10.03
N GLY A 98 12.61 3.48 -10.20
CA GLY A 98 12.00 3.12 -11.48
C GLY A 98 10.74 3.93 -11.75
N ARG A 99 9.88 4.04 -10.76
CA ARG A 99 8.65 4.84 -10.85
C ARG A 99 8.10 5.14 -9.46
N ALA A 100 7.69 6.39 -9.25
CA ALA A 100 6.89 6.81 -8.11
C ALA A 100 5.60 7.49 -8.60
N SER A 101 4.46 7.20 -7.97
CA SER A 101 3.15 7.75 -8.36
C SER A 101 2.17 7.76 -7.19
N THR A 102 1.12 8.56 -7.31
CA THR A 102 -0.01 8.58 -6.38
C THR A 102 -1.32 8.41 -7.14
N SER A 103 -2.28 7.74 -6.51
CA SER A 103 -3.66 7.66 -6.99
C SER A 103 -4.54 8.81 -6.51
N PHE A 104 -4.00 9.69 -5.66
CA PHE A 104 -4.74 10.81 -5.13
C PHE A 104 -4.93 11.91 -6.17
N ASP A 105 -6.18 12.36 -6.35
CA ASP A 105 -6.55 13.44 -7.25
C ASP A 105 -7.58 14.35 -6.60
N THR A 106 -7.57 15.63 -6.98
CA THR A 106 -8.55 16.65 -6.59
C THR A 106 -9.48 17.03 -7.73
N LYS A 107 -9.47 16.30 -8.84
CA LYS A 107 -10.30 16.57 -10.02
C LYS A 107 -11.60 15.80 -10.05
N TYR A 108 -11.96 15.14 -8.93
CA TYR A 108 -13.23 14.42 -8.86
C TYR A 108 -14.40 15.40 -8.88
N PRO A 109 -15.35 15.26 -9.84
CA PRO A 109 -16.50 16.17 -9.96
C PRO A 109 -17.48 15.93 -8.81
N GLN A 110 -17.85 16.99 -8.14
CA GLN A 110 -18.78 17.02 -7.02
C GLN A 110 -19.81 18.13 -7.22
N TYR A 111 -20.92 18.05 -6.50
CA TYR A 111 -21.88 19.13 -6.41
C TYR A 111 -21.86 19.70 -4.98
N LEU A 112 -21.55 20.99 -4.88
CA LEU A 112 -21.76 21.75 -3.66
C LEU A 112 -23.27 22.05 -3.57
N VAL A 113 -23.86 21.63 -2.47
CA VAL A 113 -25.29 21.85 -2.17
C VAL A 113 -25.42 23.03 -1.21
N GLU A 114 -26.02 24.11 -1.67
CA GLU A 114 -26.31 25.27 -0.85
C GLU A 114 -27.83 25.37 -0.65
N VAL A 115 -28.29 25.35 0.62
CA VAL A 115 -29.70 25.45 0.97
C VAL A 115 -30.04 26.89 1.30
N ASP A 116 -31.08 27.45 0.66
CA ASP A 116 -31.62 28.76 1.01
C ASP A 116 -32.47 28.67 2.30
N ALA A 117 -31.78 28.87 3.43
CA ALA A 117 -32.42 28.83 4.74
C ALA A 117 -33.51 29.89 4.93
N ALA A 118 -33.41 31.04 4.23
CA ALA A 118 -34.42 32.10 4.34
C ALA A 118 -35.71 31.71 3.61
N LEU A 119 -35.58 31.09 2.42
CA LEU A 119 -36.73 30.56 1.66
C LEU A 119 -37.39 29.39 2.40
N CYS A 120 -36.56 28.48 2.95
CA CYS A 120 -37.04 27.37 3.77
C CYS A 120 -37.89 27.88 4.91
N LYS A 121 -37.41 28.87 5.67
CA LYS A 121 -38.13 29.44 6.82
C LYS A 121 -39.44 30.09 6.41
N ARG A 122 -39.47 30.80 5.29
CA ARG A 122 -40.71 31.42 4.77
C ARG A 122 -41.79 30.40 4.44
N ASN A 123 -41.41 29.26 3.95
CA ASN A 123 -42.34 28.21 3.51
C ASN A 123 -42.56 27.13 4.60
N GLY A 124 -42.09 27.35 5.83
CA GLY A 124 -42.27 26.41 6.92
C GLY A 124 -41.50 25.06 6.73
N VAL A 125 -40.44 25.07 5.96
CA VAL A 125 -39.60 23.88 5.70
C VAL A 125 -38.31 23.99 6.50
N SER A 126 -37.87 22.89 7.11
CA SER A 126 -36.57 22.85 7.77
C SER A 126 -35.47 22.62 6.76
N PRO A 127 -34.34 23.38 6.77
CA PRO A 127 -33.17 23.08 5.98
C PRO A 127 -32.63 21.65 6.19
N SER A 128 -32.76 21.13 7.43
CA SER A 128 -32.39 19.74 7.77
C SER A 128 -33.24 18.73 7.00
N ASP A 129 -34.55 19.00 6.83
CA ASP A 129 -35.47 18.11 6.14
C ASP A 129 -35.16 18.09 4.61
N VAL A 130 -34.77 19.24 4.05
CA VAL A 130 -34.31 19.33 2.66
C VAL A 130 -33.08 18.45 2.46
N LEU A 131 -32.06 18.58 3.32
CA LEU A 131 -30.82 17.79 3.22
C LEU A 131 -31.04 16.30 3.50
N SER A 132 -31.89 15.95 4.47
CA SER A 132 -32.20 14.55 4.79
C SER A 132 -33.01 13.88 3.67
N THR A 133 -33.91 14.60 3.03
CA THR A 133 -34.64 14.13 1.86
C THR A 133 -33.68 13.87 0.70
N LEU A 134 -32.80 14.82 0.38
CA LEU A 134 -31.80 14.68 -0.66
C LEU A 134 -30.88 13.48 -0.38
N SER A 135 -30.40 13.35 0.85
CA SER A 135 -29.57 12.23 1.30
C SER A 135 -30.29 10.89 1.15
N GLY A 136 -31.57 10.83 1.51
CA GLY A 136 -32.39 9.61 1.41
C GLY A 136 -32.61 9.17 -0.04
N TYR A 137 -32.93 10.09 -0.92
CA TYR A 137 -33.15 9.77 -2.33
C TYR A 137 -31.86 9.37 -3.05
N ILE A 138 -30.78 10.12 -2.87
CA ILE A 138 -29.51 9.91 -3.59
C ILE A 138 -28.61 8.90 -2.89
N GLY A 139 -28.36 9.10 -1.59
CA GLY A 139 -27.44 8.27 -0.80
C GLY A 139 -28.06 6.99 -0.27
N GLY A 140 -29.37 7.00 -0.09
CA GLY A 140 -30.14 5.92 0.54
C GLY A 140 -30.13 5.97 2.06
N ASN A 141 -31.23 5.56 2.64
CA ASN A 141 -31.41 5.44 4.09
C ASN A 141 -31.30 3.99 4.53
N TYR A 142 -30.54 3.78 5.56
CA TYR A 142 -30.50 2.50 6.26
C TYR A 142 -31.80 2.32 7.05
N ALA A 143 -32.65 1.36 6.63
CA ALA A 143 -33.94 1.12 7.25
C ALA A 143 -33.90 0.07 8.36
N SER A 144 -33.25 -1.08 8.12
CA SER A 144 -33.17 -2.18 9.07
C SER A 144 -32.13 -3.23 8.67
N ASN A 145 -32.02 -4.28 9.49
CA ASN A 145 -31.30 -5.49 9.17
C ASN A 145 -32.27 -6.65 8.89
N MET A 146 -31.92 -7.50 7.97
CA MET A 146 -32.63 -8.73 7.66
C MET A 146 -31.67 -9.93 7.78
N ASN A 147 -32.10 -10.94 8.55
CA ASN A 147 -31.37 -12.21 8.64
C ASN A 147 -31.88 -13.19 7.58
N ARG A 148 -30.99 -13.66 6.71
CA ARG A 148 -31.29 -14.71 5.70
C ARG A 148 -30.07 -15.60 5.49
N PHE A 149 -30.28 -16.90 5.42
CA PHE A 149 -29.20 -17.89 5.22
C PHE A 149 -28.03 -17.73 6.23
N SER A 150 -28.34 -17.51 7.51
CA SER A 150 -27.36 -17.29 8.58
C SER A 150 -26.44 -16.06 8.39
N LYS A 151 -26.82 -15.14 7.50
CA LYS A 151 -26.11 -13.88 7.26
C LYS A 151 -27.02 -12.69 7.55
N LEU A 152 -26.40 -11.63 8.04
CA LEU A 152 -27.05 -10.35 8.28
C LEU A 152 -26.92 -9.45 7.05
N TYR A 153 -28.04 -9.04 6.48
CA TYR A 153 -28.12 -8.14 5.35
C TYR A 153 -28.67 -6.79 5.79
N ARG A 154 -28.04 -5.70 5.33
CA ARG A 154 -28.56 -4.35 5.54
C ARG A 154 -29.66 -4.05 4.52
N VAL A 155 -30.78 -3.55 5.00
CA VAL A 155 -31.87 -3.06 4.14
C VAL A 155 -31.66 -1.56 3.94
N MET A 156 -31.38 -1.18 2.69
CA MET A 156 -31.21 0.21 2.26
C MET A 156 -32.41 0.61 1.41
N VAL A 157 -32.99 1.77 1.67
CA VAL A 157 -34.06 2.37 0.87
C VAL A 157 -33.48 3.56 0.11
N GLN A 158 -33.61 3.55 -1.19
CA GLN A 158 -33.04 4.56 -2.07
C GLN A 158 -33.95 4.75 -3.28
N ALA A 159 -33.89 5.91 -3.92
CA ALA A 159 -34.59 6.11 -5.18
C ALA A 159 -34.06 5.19 -6.26
N SER A 160 -34.95 4.75 -7.16
CA SER A 160 -34.57 4.00 -8.38
C SER A 160 -33.58 4.84 -9.22
N PRO A 161 -32.62 4.21 -9.93
CA PRO A 161 -31.60 4.94 -10.69
C PRO A 161 -32.16 6.04 -11.61
N GLU A 162 -33.25 5.77 -12.30
CA GLU A 162 -33.93 6.71 -13.20
C GLU A 162 -34.38 8.02 -12.54
N PHE A 163 -34.61 8.02 -11.22
CA PHE A 163 -35.03 9.20 -10.44
C PHE A 163 -33.88 9.91 -9.73
N ARG A 164 -32.62 9.59 -10.05
CA ARG A 164 -31.42 10.17 -9.43
C ARG A 164 -30.21 10.32 -10.37
N LEU A 165 -30.42 10.17 -11.71
CA LEU A 165 -29.33 10.20 -12.69
C LEU A 165 -28.80 11.60 -12.96
N ASP A 166 -29.67 12.62 -12.90
CA ASP A 166 -29.37 13.99 -13.28
C ASP A 166 -29.88 15.01 -12.24
N THR A 167 -29.53 16.25 -12.44
CA THR A 167 -29.98 17.37 -11.59
C THR A 167 -31.48 17.68 -11.75
N GLU A 168 -32.10 17.28 -12.87
CA GLU A 168 -33.54 17.49 -13.09
C GLU A 168 -34.37 16.57 -12.19
N ALA A 169 -33.82 15.45 -11.75
CA ALA A 169 -34.45 14.55 -10.79
C ALA A 169 -34.81 15.22 -9.45
N LEU A 170 -34.14 16.32 -9.07
CA LEU A 170 -34.50 17.11 -7.89
C LEU A 170 -35.93 17.68 -7.91
N ASN A 171 -36.51 17.90 -9.10
CA ASN A 171 -37.89 18.36 -9.24
C ASN A 171 -38.91 17.28 -8.82
N ASN A 172 -38.48 16.02 -8.80
CA ASN A 172 -39.32 14.88 -8.42
C ASN A 172 -39.06 14.43 -6.97
N MET A 173 -38.22 15.15 -6.23
CA MET A 173 -37.97 14.91 -4.79
C MET A 173 -38.76 15.95 -4.00
N PHE A 174 -39.58 15.52 -3.06
CA PHE A 174 -40.46 16.39 -2.31
C PHE A 174 -40.13 16.43 -0.83
N VAL A 175 -40.20 17.61 -0.24
CA VAL A 175 -40.09 17.84 1.20
C VAL A 175 -41.43 18.38 1.72
N ARG A 176 -41.79 18.02 2.95
CA ARG A 176 -43.02 18.42 3.62
C ARG A 176 -42.79 19.67 4.45
N ASN A 177 -43.69 20.63 4.37
CA ASN A 177 -43.70 21.82 5.24
C ASN A 177 -44.44 21.55 6.59
N SER A 178 -44.44 22.54 7.47
CA SER A 178 -45.15 22.49 8.74
C SER A 178 -46.68 22.29 8.62
N ASP A 179 -47.26 22.70 7.50
CA ASP A 179 -48.70 22.61 7.24
C ASP A 179 -49.09 21.29 6.55
N GLY A 180 -48.10 20.44 6.29
CA GLY A 180 -48.29 19.13 5.67
C GLY A 180 -48.28 19.15 4.14
N GLU A 181 -48.04 20.29 3.51
CA GLU A 181 -47.95 20.42 2.05
C GLU A 181 -46.59 19.97 1.56
N MET A 182 -46.58 19.41 0.34
CA MET A 182 -45.37 18.92 -0.33
C MET A 182 -44.88 19.92 -1.37
N SER A 183 -43.58 20.23 -1.31
CA SER A 183 -42.93 21.10 -2.30
C SER A 183 -41.61 20.46 -2.83
N PRO A 184 -41.26 20.73 -4.11
CA PRO A 184 -40.04 20.18 -4.68
C PRO A 184 -38.78 20.69 -3.95
N VAL A 185 -37.83 19.80 -3.72
CA VAL A 185 -36.54 20.11 -3.05
C VAL A 185 -35.72 21.10 -3.89
N SER A 186 -35.86 21.06 -5.22
CA SER A 186 -35.19 21.98 -6.16
C SER A 186 -35.45 23.47 -5.90
N GLN A 187 -36.56 23.82 -5.23
CA GLN A 187 -36.87 25.21 -4.89
C GLN A 187 -35.96 25.75 -3.76
N TYR A 188 -35.44 24.90 -2.91
CA TYR A 188 -34.76 25.27 -1.67
C TYR A 188 -33.25 25.13 -1.74
N LEU A 189 -32.71 24.61 -2.84
CA LEU A 189 -31.29 24.40 -2.98
C LEU A 189 -30.74 24.82 -4.34
N THR A 190 -29.46 25.19 -4.31
CA THR A 190 -28.66 25.45 -5.49
C THR A 190 -27.52 24.43 -5.56
N LEU A 191 -27.33 23.86 -6.74
CA LEU A 191 -26.22 22.95 -7.02
C LEU A 191 -25.14 23.66 -7.83
N THR A 192 -23.96 23.76 -7.27
CA THR A 192 -22.78 24.28 -7.99
C THR A 192 -21.81 23.15 -8.24
N ARG A 193 -21.43 22.93 -9.50
CA ARG A 193 -20.42 21.92 -9.85
C ARG A 193 -19.05 22.38 -9.40
N VAL A 194 -18.41 21.60 -8.56
CA VAL A 194 -17.06 21.84 -8.03
C VAL A 194 -16.19 20.61 -8.27
N TYR A 195 -14.88 20.78 -8.11
CA TYR A 195 -13.93 19.67 -8.16
C TYR A 195 -13.22 19.59 -6.83
N GLY A 196 -12.98 18.37 -6.36
CA GLY A 196 -12.34 18.13 -5.08
C GLY A 196 -11.77 16.73 -4.99
N ALA A 197 -11.21 16.39 -3.86
CA ALA A 197 -10.76 15.04 -3.58
C ALA A 197 -11.97 14.13 -3.30
N GLU A 198 -12.00 12.93 -3.88
CA GLU A 198 -13.04 11.93 -3.61
C GLU A 198 -12.95 11.40 -2.18
N SER A 199 -11.74 11.24 -1.66
CA SER A 199 -11.48 10.81 -0.29
C SER A 199 -10.22 11.47 0.26
N LEU A 200 -10.22 11.74 1.56
CA LEU A 200 -9.07 12.24 2.31
C LEU A 200 -8.61 11.17 3.28
N THR A 201 -7.34 10.79 3.17
CA THR A 201 -6.73 9.81 4.05
C THR A 201 -5.97 10.49 5.18
N ARG A 202 -6.00 9.90 6.36
CA ARG A 202 -5.13 10.28 7.47
C ARG A 202 -4.22 9.13 7.84
N PHE A 203 -2.97 9.46 8.06
CA PHE A 203 -1.97 8.52 8.54
C PHE A 203 -1.32 9.09 9.80
N ASN A 204 -1.35 8.34 10.90
CA ASN A 204 -0.92 8.80 12.22
C ASN A 204 -1.59 10.13 12.65
N LEU A 205 -2.90 10.26 12.37
CA LEU A 205 -3.75 11.44 12.64
C LEU A 205 -3.51 12.65 11.75
N PHE A 206 -2.45 12.72 10.99
CA PHE A 206 -2.18 13.78 10.01
C PHE A 206 -2.86 13.50 8.67
N SER A 207 -3.33 14.56 8.01
CA SER A 207 -3.78 14.45 6.62
C SER A 207 -2.62 13.99 5.75
N ALA A 208 -2.83 12.96 4.94
CA ALA A 208 -1.75 12.32 4.22
C ALA A 208 -2.15 11.90 2.80
N ILE A 209 -1.19 11.95 1.90
CA ILE A 209 -1.31 11.39 0.54
C ILE A 209 -0.33 10.24 0.41
N SER A 210 -0.84 9.07 -0.02
CA SER A 210 0.00 7.90 -0.27
C SER A 210 0.72 8.04 -1.62
N VAL A 211 2.00 7.70 -1.61
CA VAL A 211 2.84 7.58 -2.81
C VAL A 211 3.42 6.18 -2.83
N ASN A 212 3.21 5.48 -3.94
CA ASN A 212 3.73 4.15 -4.18
C ASN A 212 4.81 4.23 -5.26
N GLY A 213 5.86 3.47 -5.10
CA GLY A 213 6.93 3.41 -6.09
C GLY A 213 7.68 2.09 -6.03
N ALA A 214 8.51 1.88 -7.05
CA ALA A 214 9.35 0.71 -7.15
C ALA A 214 10.80 1.15 -7.42
N PRO A 215 11.81 0.39 -6.94
CA PRO A 215 13.20 0.61 -7.35
C PRO A 215 13.35 0.37 -8.86
N ALA A 216 14.34 1.00 -9.46
CA ALA A 216 14.73 0.71 -10.82
C ALA A 216 15.43 -0.66 -10.91
N ASP A 217 15.45 -1.24 -12.10
CA ASP A 217 16.13 -2.52 -12.34
C ASP A 217 17.59 -2.45 -11.90
N GLY A 218 18.01 -3.41 -11.10
CA GLY A 218 19.36 -3.49 -10.52
C GLY A 218 19.56 -2.74 -9.20
N TYR A 219 18.54 -2.06 -8.68
CA TYR A 219 18.57 -1.42 -7.38
C TYR A 219 17.68 -2.16 -6.37
N SER A 220 18.10 -2.18 -5.11
CA SER A 220 17.35 -2.82 -4.03
C SER A 220 16.30 -1.89 -3.42
N SER A 221 15.31 -2.49 -2.73
CA SER A 221 14.32 -1.76 -1.93
C SER A 221 14.97 -0.88 -0.86
N GLY A 222 16.03 -1.37 -0.20
CA GLY A 222 16.77 -0.60 0.80
C GLY A 222 17.44 0.66 0.23
N GLN A 223 17.96 0.60 -1.00
CA GLN A 223 18.49 1.77 -1.70
C GLN A 223 17.39 2.77 -2.04
N ALA A 224 16.24 2.30 -2.51
CA ALA A 224 15.10 3.16 -2.77
C ALA A 224 14.60 3.85 -1.49
N ILE A 225 14.54 3.14 -0.36
CA ILE A 225 14.18 3.71 0.95
C ILE A 225 15.16 4.82 1.37
N GLN A 226 16.45 4.63 1.15
CA GLN A 226 17.46 5.64 1.45
C GLN A 226 17.27 6.89 0.57
N VAL A 227 17.08 6.71 -0.73
CA VAL A 227 16.82 7.80 -1.67
C VAL A 227 15.55 8.57 -1.30
N VAL A 228 14.49 7.87 -0.88
CA VAL A 228 13.26 8.52 -0.40
C VAL A 228 13.56 9.46 0.77
N ARG A 229 14.39 9.06 1.74
CA ARG A 229 14.80 9.91 2.87
C ARG A 229 15.57 11.15 2.41
N GLU A 230 16.57 10.94 1.55
CA GLU A 230 17.38 12.04 1.01
C GLU A 230 16.54 13.09 0.25
N VAL A 231 15.64 12.60 -0.61
CA VAL A 231 14.75 13.48 -1.40
C VAL A 231 13.74 14.20 -0.50
N ALA A 232 13.20 13.51 0.52
CA ALA A 232 12.26 14.12 1.45
C ALA A 232 12.89 15.27 2.24
N GLU A 233 14.14 15.12 2.71
CA GLU A 233 14.88 16.19 3.40
C GLU A 233 15.13 17.41 2.52
N GLN A 234 15.24 17.22 1.20
CA GLN A 234 15.50 18.31 0.26
C GLN A 234 14.24 19.03 -0.21
N VAL A 235 13.11 18.27 -0.34
CA VAL A 235 11.91 18.76 -1.02
C VAL A 235 10.81 19.19 -0.05
N LEU A 236 10.66 18.49 1.08
CA LEU A 236 9.57 18.76 2.01
C LEU A 236 9.91 19.98 2.90
N PRO A 237 9.09 21.06 2.88
CA PRO A 237 9.31 22.19 3.74
C PRO A 237 8.89 21.90 5.19
N ALA A 238 9.30 22.77 6.12
CA ALA A 238 8.90 22.68 7.51
C ALA A 238 7.36 22.60 7.68
N GLY A 239 6.90 21.67 8.49
CA GLY A 239 5.49 21.37 8.71
C GLY A 239 4.88 20.34 7.75
N TYR A 240 5.69 19.81 6.85
CA TYR A 240 5.37 18.61 6.07
C TYR A 240 6.38 17.51 6.41
N GLY A 241 5.89 16.29 6.53
CA GLY A 241 6.71 15.13 6.85
C GLY A 241 6.34 13.94 5.96
N PHE A 242 7.03 12.86 6.15
CA PHE A 242 6.65 11.60 5.53
C PHE A 242 6.85 10.43 6.50
N GLU A 243 6.10 9.38 6.27
CA GLU A 243 6.22 8.11 6.98
C GLU A 243 6.19 6.96 5.99
N PHE A 244 6.96 5.93 6.26
CA PHE A 244 6.89 4.70 5.49
C PHE A 244 5.64 3.90 5.87
N GLY A 245 4.99 3.32 4.86
CA GLY A 245 3.88 2.38 5.01
C GLY A 245 4.26 0.96 4.63
N GLY A 246 3.33 0.03 4.84
CA GLY A 246 3.46 -1.35 4.38
C GLY A 246 4.79 -2.02 4.74
N MET A 247 5.34 -2.76 3.79
CA MET A 247 6.63 -3.45 3.92
C MET A 247 7.80 -2.50 4.12
N SER A 248 7.77 -1.31 3.51
CA SER A 248 8.85 -0.33 3.61
C SER A 248 9.05 0.18 5.03
N ARG A 249 7.99 0.22 5.83
CA ARG A 249 8.06 0.57 7.25
C ARG A 249 8.85 -0.48 8.03
N GLU A 250 8.55 -1.76 7.82
CA GLU A 250 9.26 -2.87 8.46
C GLU A 250 10.73 -2.88 8.03
N GLU A 251 11.00 -2.74 6.75
CA GLU A 251 12.34 -2.73 6.19
C GLU A 251 13.16 -1.53 6.70
N SER A 252 12.55 -0.34 6.78
CA SER A 252 13.21 0.87 7.27
C SER A 252 13.52 0.82 8.77
N SER A 253 12.72 0.09 9.56
CA SER A 253 12.91 -0.05 11.01
C SER A 253 13.88 -1.17 11.37
N THR A 254 14.05 -2.16 10.50
CA THR A 254 14.78 -3.41 10.79
C THR A 254 16.30 -3.29 10.56
N GLY A 255 16.78 -2.27 9.83
CA GLY A 255 18.17 -2.18 9.39
C GLY A 255 19.24 -2.32 10.48
N ASN A 256 19.06 -1.72 11.64
CA ASN A 256 20.01 -1.85 12.78
C ASN A 256 19.74 -3.10 13.63
N THR A 257 18.51 -3.57 13.67
CA THR A 257 18.08 -4.71 14.50
C THR A 257 18.57 -6.02 13.91
N THR A 258 18.63 -6.15 12.59
CA THR A 258 19.11 -7.36 11.90
C THR A 258 20.54 -7.70 12.29
N THR A 259 21.44 -6.73 12.31
CA THR A 259 22.86 -6.96 12.72
C THR A 259 22.95 -7.45 14.15
N LEU A 260 22.17 -6.87 15.06
CA LEU A 260 22.13 -7.32 16.46
C LEU A 260 21.61 -8.76 16.57
N VAL A 261 20.56 -9.10 15.84
CA VAL A 261 19.98 -10.45 15.79
C VAL A 261 21.03 -11.45 15.29
N PHE A 262 21.76 -11.13 14.20
CA PHE A 262 22.84 -11.98 13.69
C PHE A 262 23.92 -12.25 14.75
N ILE A 263 24.38 -11.20 15.44
CA ILE A 263 25.39 -11.35 16.50
C ILE A 263 24.86 -12.25 17.62
N ILE A 264 23.63 -12.01 18.07
CA ILE A 264 23.00 -12.84 19.13
C ILE A 264 22.88 -14.29 18.66
N CYS A 265 22.44 -14.56 17.44
CA CYS A 265 22.34 -15.91 16.87
C CYS A 265 23.69 -16.62 16.87
N VAL A 266 24.76 -15.96 16.44
CA VAL A 266 26.12 -16.54 16.42
C VAL A 266 26.59 -16.86 17.84
N VAL A 267 26.34 -15.96 18.80
CA VAL A 267 26.68 -16.19 20.20
C VAL A 267 25.92 -17.38 20.78
N PHE A 268 24.62 -17.48 20.56
CA PHE A 268 23.82 -18.62 21.01
C PHE A 268 24.29 -19.94 20.39
N ILE A 269 24.57 -19.97 19.10
CA ILE A 269 25.09 -21.15 18.41
C ILE A 269 26.41 -21.54 19.01
N TYR A 270 27.32 -20.57 19.27
CA TYR A 270 28.60 -20.83 19.94
C TYR A 270 28.41 -21.48 21.30
N LEU A 271 27.54 -20.93 22.15
CA LEU A 271 27.28 -21.48 23.49
C LEU A 271 26.70 -22.89 23.45
N ILE A 272 25.76 -23.16 22.51
CA ILE A 272 25.20 -24.49 22.32
C ILE A 272 26.26 -25.49 21.86
N LEU A 273 27.12 -25.09 20.95
CA LEU A 273 28.23 -25.94 20.48
C LEU A 273 29.25 -26.17 21.58
N CYS A 274 29.56 -25.17 22.42
CA CYS A 274 30.45 -25.35 23.58
C CYS A 274 29.89 -26.39 24.57
N ALA A 275 28.58 -26.34 24.83
CA ALA A 275 27.92 -27.32 25.68
C ALA A 275 27.91 -28.73 25.06
N LEU A 276 27.76 -28.83 23.74
CA LEU A 276 27.71 -30.10 23.02
C LEU A 276 29.10 -30.76 22.92
N TYR A 277 30.15 -29.97 22.68
CA TYR A 277 31.54 -30.48 22.54
C TYR A 277 32.33 -30.50 23.84
N GLU A 278 31.77 -30.02 24.93
CA GLU A 278 32.49 -29.86 26.21
C GLU A 278 33.84 -29.14 26.03
N SER A 279 33.94 -28.25 25.09
CA SER A 279 35.15 -27.52 24.69
C SER A 279 34.85 -26.12 24.24
N LEU A 280 35.72 -25.16 24.58
CA LEU A 280 35.59 -23.76 24.11
C LEU A 280 36.31 -23.54 22.76
N PHE A 281 37.24 -24.40 22.35
CA PHE A 281 38.04 -24.18 21.15
C PHE A 281 37.46 -24.83 19.90
N ILE A 282 36.89 -26.04 20.01
CA ILE A 282 36.32 -26.78 18.87
C ILE A 282 35.21 -26.01 18.18
N PRO A 283 34.25 -25.36 18.88
CA PRO A 283 33.19 -24.58 18.26
C PRO A 283 33.66 -23.41 17.40
N ILE A 284 34.84 -22.84 17.70
CA ILE A 284 35.39 -21.73 16.90
C ILE A 284 35.68 -22.19 15.46
N ALA A 285 36.20 -23.40 15.28
CA ALA A 285 36.46 -23.96 13.96
C ALA A 285 35.16 -24.14 13.14
N VAL A 286 34.09 -24.55 13.82
CA VAL A 286 32.75 -24.69 13.19
C VAL A 286 32.18 -23.31 12.79
N ILE A 287 32.27 -22.32 13.68
CA ILE A 287 31.78 -20.96 13.38
C ILE A 287 32.58 -20.29 12.26
N LEU A 288 33.88 -20.61 12.14
CA LEU A 288 34.71 -20.08 11.04
C LEU A 288 34.21 -20.51 9.66
N SER A 289 33.38 -21.56 9.56
CA SER A 289 32.73 -21.95 8.29
C SER A 289 31.58 -21.05 7.90
N VAL A 290 30.96 -20.34 8.85
CA VAL A 290 29.77 -19.48 8.60
C VAL A 290 30.06 -18.36 7.60
N PRO A 291 31.16 -17.59 7.69
CA PRO A 291 31.50 -16.56 6.70
C PRO A 291 31.58 -17.09 5.26
N PHE A 292 32.09 -18.32 5.08
CA PHE A 292 32.16 -18.93 3.74
C PHE A 292 30.76 -19.26 3.18
N GLY A 293 29.86 -19.75 4.03
CA GLY A 293 28.48 -20.00 3.65
C GLY A 293 27.72 -18.71 3.32
N LEU A 294 27.91 -17.66 4.11
CA LEU A 294 27.33 -16.34 3.83
C LEU A 294 27.88 -15.75 2.52
N ALA A 295 29.21 -15.81 2.31
CA ALA A 295 29.84 -15.35 1.08
C ALA A 295 29.32 -16.10 -0.15
N GLY A 296 29.19 -17.45 -0.03
CA GLY A 296 28.57 -18.28 -1.06
C GLY A 296 27.13 -17.84 -1.38
N SER A 297 26.31 -17.64 -0.36
CA SER A 297 24.92 -17.23 -0.56
C SER A 297 24.80 -15.88 -1.25
N PHE A 298 25.61 -14.89 -0.88
CA PHE A 298 25.61 -13.58 -1.55
C PHE A 298 26.16 -13.67 -2.99
N LEU A 299 27.18 -14.52 -3.21
CA LEU A 299 27.71 -14.74 -4.56
C LEU A 299 26.66 -15.33 -5.49
N PHE A 300 25.95 -16.38 -5.03
CA PHE A 300 24.88 -16.99 -5.81
C PHE A 300 23.69 -16.05 -5.98
N ALA A 301 23.26 -15.32 -4.93
CA ALA A 301 22.20 -14.32 -5.04
C ALA A 301 22.55 -13.29 -6.15
N LYS A 302 23.78 -12.78 -6.16
CA LYS A 302 24.24 -11.84 -7.18
C LYS A 302 24.28 -12.48 -8.58
N MET A 303 24.72 -13.74 -8.69
CA MET A 303 24.81 -14.45 -9.96
C MET A 303 23.44 -14.71 -10.60
N PHE A 304 22.41 -14.94 -9.76
CA PHE A 304 21.04 -15.14 -10.21
C PHE A 304 20.19 -13.85 -10.21
N GLY A 305 20.79 -12.68 -9.96
CA GLY A 305 20.07 -11.40 -9.93
C GLY A 305 19.04 -11.28 -8.80
N LEU A 306 19.22 -12.03 -7.71
CA LEU A 306 18.34 -11.96 -6.55
C LEU A 306 18.69 -10.75 -5.68
N GLU A 307 17.68 -10.01 -5.27
CA GLU A 307 17.83 -8.85 -4.41
C GLU A 307 18.06 -9.25 -2.94
N ASN A 308 18.81 -8.41 -2.22
CA ASN A 308 18.94 -8.54 -0.78
C ASN A 308 17.66 -8.04 -0.09
N ASN A 309 16.71 -8.93 0.06
CA ASN A 309 15.41 -8.69 0.68
C ASN A 309 15.27 -9.46 2.01
N ILE A 310 14.14 -9.27 2.69
CA ILE A 310 13.84 -9.91 3.98
C ILE A 310 13.90 -11.45 3.91
N TYR A 311 13.58 -12.05 2.77
CA TYR A 311 13.66 -13.51 2.58
C TYR A 311 15.09 -14.00 2.55
N LEU A 312 15.97 -13.31 1.81
CA LEU A 312 17.39 -13.63 1.79
C LEU A 312 17.97 -13.52 3.22
N GLN A 313 17.68 -12.44 3.94
CA GLN A 313 18.14 -12.22 5.31
C GLN A 313 17.66 -13.32 6.27
N THR A 314 16.38 -13.71 6.18
CA THR A 314 15.82 -14.82 6.97
C THR A 314 16.48 -16.15 6.58
N GLY A 315 16.70 -16.39 5.29
CA GLY A 315 17.41 -17.56 4.78
C GLY A 315 18.85 -17.64 5.29
N LEU A 316 19.54 -16.51 5.40
CA LEU A 316 20.91 -16.46 5.96
C LEU A 316 20.94 -16.85 7.44
N ILE A 317 19.96 -16.44 8.24
CA ILE A 317 19.86 -16.87 9.65
C ILE A 317 19.66 -18.39 9.73
N MET A 318 18.78 -18.95 8.90
CA MET A 318 18.58 -20.40 8.84
C MET A 318 19.84 -21.13 8.36
N LEU A 319 20.58 -20.57 7.41
CA LEU A 319 21.83 -21.12 6.89
C LEU A 319 22.91 -21.26 7.97
N ILE A 320 23.02 -20.29 8.88
CA ILE A 320 23.97 -20.36 10.01
C ILE A 320 23.70 -21.61 10.86
N GLY A 321 22.43 -21.90 11.16
CA GLY A 321 22.03 -23.10 11.89
C GLY A 321 22.32 -24.39 11.13
N LEU A 322 22.10 -24.42 9.82
CA LEU A 322 22.36 -25.58 8.96
C LEU A 322 23.85 -25.85 8.79
N LEU A 323 24.66 -24.81 8.62
CA LEU A 323 26.12 -24.93 8.48
C LEU A 323 26.75 -25.49 9.75
N SER A 324 26.31 -25.04 10.94
CA SER A 324 26.79 -25.57 12.22
C SER A 324 26.47 -27.04 12.37
N LYS A 325 25.28 -27.50 11.97
CA LYS A 325 24.87 -28.92 11.98
C LYS A 325 25.63 -29.76 10.97
N LEU A 326 25.82 -29.27 9.75
CA LEU A 326 26.54 -29.99 8.70
C LEU A 326 28.04 -30.19 9.06
N SER A 327 28.66 -29.13 9.59
CA SER A 327 30.03 -29.17 10.09
C SER A 327 30.19 -30.21 11.21
N LEU A 328 29.19 -30.34 12.05
CA LEU A 328 29.15 -31.32 13.16
C LEU A 328 29.13 -32.76 12.64
N ILE A 329 28.34 -33.07 11.64
CA ILE A 329 28.25 -34.41 11.04
C ILE A 329 29.56 -34.80 10.39
N HIS A 330 30.21 -33.90 9.65
CA HIS A 330 31.48 -34.17 8.97
C HIS A 330 32.68 -34.32 9.92
N ILE A 331 32.66 -33.71 11.10
CA ILE A 331 33.72 -33.83 12.09
C ILE A 331 33.56 -35.09 12.96
N SER A 332 32.32 -35.52 13.24
CA SER A 332 32.04 -36.63 14.15
C SER A 332 31.86 -38.01 13.48
N GLU A 333 31.52 -38.08 12.22
CA GLU A 333 31.22 -39.36 11.54
C GLU A 333 32.43 -40.09 10.87
N PRO A 334 33.54 -39.44 10.44
CA PRO A 334 34.62 -40.18 9.75
C PRO A 334 35.41 -41.14 10.62
N THR A 335 35.14 -41.24 11.91
CA THR A 335 35.96 -42.05 12.85
C THR A 335 35.26 -43.28 13.40
N ARG A 336 34.06 -43.66 12.91
CA ARG A 336 33.52 -44.99 13.20
C ARG A 336 34.09 -46.01 12.20
N PRO A 337 35.04 -46.85 12.58
CA PRO A 337 35.39 -48.02 11.75
C PRO A 337 34.14 -48.88 11.67
N GLU A 338 33.70 -49.19 10.44
CA GLU A 338 32.71 -50.25 10.25
C GLU A 338 33.24 -51.53 10.89
N PRO A 339 32.41 -52.24 11.67
CA PRO A 339 32.83 -53.53 12.18
C PRO A 339 33.01 -54.47 10.97
N ILE A 340 34.25 -54.90 10.75
CA ILE A 340 34.55 -55.94 9.79
C ILE A 340 33.89 -57.22 10.31
N SER A 341 32.82 -57.65 9.65
CA SER A 341 32.15 -58.94 9.84
C SER A 341 32.87 -60.00 9.10
#